data_ac1d00776e5d17053460206222c80c66
#
_entry.id   ac1d00776e5d17053460206222c80c66
#
_cell.length_a   1.000
_cell.length_b   1.000
_cell.length_c   1.000
_cell.angle_alpha   90.00
_cell.angle_beta   90.00
_cell.angle_gamma   90.00
#
_symmetry.space_group_name_H-M   'P 1'
#
loop_
_entity.id
_entity.type
_entity.pdbx_description
1 polymer ?
#
loop_
_entity_poly.entity_id
_entity_poly.type
_entity_poly.pdbx_seq_one_letter_code
_entity_poly.pdbx_strand_id
1 'polypeptide(L)'
;MKKKVLFIMNPISGTSSKAGIPEQIASTLDTGLFDYDLVMTERAGHATELAERAKNDNTDIVVAIGGDGTVNEVARGIVHSRTALGIIPCGSGNGLARHLILPMNIKKCIKVLNACEIHALDYGVINGYPFFCTCGMGFDAFVSMKFAESGKRGPISYAENILREGLKYRPETYTIEDETGSRQYKAFLISCANASQYGNNAYIAPQASMSDGLIDVIIMEPFDVIEAPQVSFDMFNKTHDKNSTIKTFKCKELHIHRSKPGVIHYDGDPVMTGEDINVHLEEKGIRIVVNPFADKSMRRPNAIQTAFASFFNDINAVRDDLHRQSRKVEALSKVIQRKLNI
;
A
#
# COMPACT_ATOMS: atom_id res chain seq x y z
N MET A 1 36.12 -7.96 6.55
CA MET A 1 35.78 -8.06 5.10
C MET A 1 34.67 -7.07 4.86
N LYS A 2 34.72 -6.26 3.79
CA LYS A 2 33.63 -5.33 3.44
C LYS A 2 32.40 -6.12 2.99
N LYS A 3 31.21 -5.60 3.24
CA LYS A 3 29.95 -6.15 2.71
C LYS A 3 29.77 -5.72 1.25
N LYS A 4 29.29 -6.64 0.41
CA LYS A 4 28.97 -6.37 -0.98
C LYS A 4 27.55 -5.79 -1.08
N VAL A 5 27.42 -4.66 -1.76
CA VAL A 5 26.13 -3.96 -1.98
C VAL A 5 25.88 -3.76 -3.48
N LEU A 6 24.73 -4.20 -3.96
CA LEU A 6 24.27 -3.87 -5.32
C LEU A 6 23.12 -2.88 -5.26
N PHE A 7 23.31 -1.71 -5.86
CA PHE A 7 22.23 -0.74 -6.07
C PHE A 7 21.56 -1.02 -7.41
N ILE A 8 20.25 -1.28 -7.39
CA ILE A 8 19.42 -1.45 -8.59
C ILE A 8 18.52 -0.23 -8.73
N MET A 9 18.76 0.59 -9.74
CA MET A 9 18.06 1.85 -9.97
C MET A 9 17.12 1.74 -11.16
N ASN A 10 15.83 2.03 -10.94
CA ASN A 10 14.88 2.19 -12.02
C ASN A 10 14.86 3.66 -12.48
N PRO A 11 15.41 3.97 -13.68
CA PRO A 11 15.58 5.34 -14.13
C PRO A 11 14.26 6.08 -14.37
N ILE A 12 13.17 5.37 -14.67
CA ILE A 12 11.88 5.96 -15.03
C ILE A 12 10.87 6.00 -13.87
N SER A 13 11.20 5.49 -12.68
CA SER A 13 10.28 5.49 -11.54
C SER A 13 10.16 6.88 -10.91
N GLY A 14 8.94 7.22 -10.41
CA GLY A 14 8.67 8.51 -9.76
C GLY A 14 8.71 9.70 -10.71
N THR A 15 8.68 10.91 -10.15
CA THR A 15 8.60 12.17 -10.90
C THR A 15 9.87 13.02 -10.82
N SER A 16 10.82 12.68 -9.93
CA SER A 16 12.05 13.43 -9.71
C SER A 16 13.23 12.87 -10.52
N SER A 17 14.12 13.77 -11.00
CA SER A 17 15.37 13.36 -11.64
C SER A 17 16.24 12.53 -10.70
N LYS A 18 16.83 11.46 -11.23
CA LYS A 18 17.74 10.57 -10.50
C LYS A 18 19.20 10.79 -10.84
N ALA A 19 19.51 11.76 -11.72
CA ALA A 19 20.86 12.00 -12.20
C ALA A 19 21.89 12.21 -11.09
N GLY A 20 21.51 12.84 -9.98
CA GLY A 20 22.41 13.09 -8.84
C GLY A 20 22.43 11.98 -7.77
N ILE A 21 21.79 10.82 -8.00
CA ILE A 21 21.80 9.72 -7.01
C ILE A 21 23.17 9.05 -6.93
N PRO A 22 23.87 8.74 -8.05
CA PRO A 22 25.19 8.13 -7.97
C PRO A 22 26.19 8.95 -7.16
N GLU A 23 26.20 10.28 -7.32
CA GLU A 23 27.08 11.19 -6.56
C GLU A 23 26.70 11.22 -5.06
N GLN A 24 25.41 11.13 -4.75
CA GLN A 24 24.96 11.06 -3.37
C GLN A 24 25.36 9.72 -2.71
N ILE A 25 25.34 8.62 -3.44
CA ILE A 25 25.84 7.32 -2.98
C ILE A 25 27.34 7.44 -2.73
N ALA A 26 28.12 7.85 -3.73
CA ALA A 26 29.58 7.96 -3.65
C ALA A 26 30.05 8.87 -2.49
N SER A 27 29.30 9.95 -2.21
CA SER A 27 29.67 10.92 -1.18
C SER A 27 29.17 10.58 0.24
N THR A 28 28.23 9.62 0.39
CA THR A 28 27.56 9.39 1.67
C THR A 28 27.69 7.95 2.17
N LEU A 29 27.86 6.98 1.26
CA LEU A 29 28.06 5.58 1.64
C LEU A 29 29.42 5.39 2.32
N ASP A 30 29.45 4.65 3.40
CA ASP A 30 30.69 4.30 4.10
C ASP A 30 31.45 3.22 3.33
N THR A 31 32.38 3.65 2.47
CA THR A 31 33.24 2.75 1.68
C THR A 31 34.24 1.98 2.52
N GLY A 32 34.38 2.27 3.81
CA GLY A 32 35.13 1.44 4.76
C GLY A 32 34.38 0.15 5.11
N LEU A 33 33.05 0.22 5.14
CA LEU A 33 32.16 -0.89 5.45
C LEU A 33 31.66 -1.65 4.21
N PHE A 34 31.51 -0.95 3.08
CA PHE A 34 30.85 -1.47 1.88
C PHE A 34 31.74 -1.39 0.63
N ASP A 35 31.61 -2.43 -0.19
CA ASP A 35 32.01 -2.47 -1.59
C ASP A 35 30.74 -2.51 -2.43
N TYR A 36 30.60 -1.63 -3.43
CA TYR A 36 29.32 -1.45 -4.09
C TYR A 36 29.39 -1.29 -5.61
N ASP A 37 28.36 -1.79 -6.26
CA ASP A 37 28.03 -1.58 -7.67
C ASP A 37 26.67 -0.90 -7.83
N LEU A 38 26.45 -0.23 -8.97
CA LEU A 38 25.17 0.39 -9.34
C LEU A 38 24.80 -0.04 -10.76
N VAL A 39 23.60 -0.62 -10.89
CA VAL A 39 23.04 -1.07 -12.17
C VAL A 39 21.67 -0.44 -12.39
N MET A 40 21.37 -0.07 -13.65
CA MET A 40 20.06 0.45 -14.02
C MET A 40 19.17 -0.66 -14.59
N THR A 41 17.88 -0.58 -14.30
CA THR A 41 16.90 -1.45 -14.94
C THR A 41 16.58 -0.93 -16.35
N GLU A 42 16.32 -1.85 -17.27
CA GLU A 42 16.02 -1.54 -18.68
C GLU A 42 14.55 -1.80 -19.03
N ARG A 43 13.88 -2.68 -18.28
CA ARG A 43 12.51 -3.11 -18.53
C ARG A 43 11.84 -3.60 -17.24
N ALA A 44 10.53 -3.82 -17.30
CA ALA A 44 9.80 -4.50 -16.22
C ALA A 44 10.34 -5.91 -15.98
N GLY A 45 10.41 -6.32 -14.73
CA GLY A 45 10.96 -7.61 -14.29
C GLY A 45 12.50 -7.65 -14.24
N HIS A 46 13.21 -6.68 -14.82
CA HIS A 46 14.69 -6.70 -14.84
C HIS A 46 15.30 -6.56 -13.44
N ALA A 47 14.62 -5.82 -12.53
CA ALA A 47 15.12 -5.71 -11.15
C ALA A 47 15.07 -7.06 -10.40
N THR A 48 14.08 -7.92 -10.69
CA THR A 48 14.02 -9.29 -10.14
C THR A 48 15.20 -10.12 -10.63
N GLU A 49 15.49 -10.11 -11.93
CA GLU A 49 16.61 -10.87 -12.52
C GLU A 49 17.97 -10.44 -11.95
N LEU A 50 18.16 -9.11 -11.81
CA LEU A 50 19.38 -8.56 -11.21
C LEU A 50 19.52 -8.96 -9.74
N ALA A 51 18.42 -8.93 -8.99
CA ALA A 51 18.39 -9.32 -7.59
C ALA A 51 18.66 -10.81 -7.40
N GLU A 52 18.11 -11.68 -8.23
CA GLU A 52 18.38 -13.13 -8.25
C GLU A 52 19.85 -13.43 -8.54
N ARG A 53 20.45 -12.75 -9.52
CA ARG A 53 21.89 -12.87 -9.80
C ARG A 53 22.73 -12.44 -8.60
N ALA A 54 22.43 -11.28 -8.01
CA ALA A 54 23.12 -10.77 -6.84
C ALA A 54 23.04 -11.74 -5.65
N LYS A 55 21.86 -12.35 -5.42
CA LYS A 55 21.68 -13.41 -4.41
C LYS A 55 22.60 -14.59 -4.67
N ASN A 56 22.68 -15.06 -5.90
CA ASN A 56 23.53 -16.20 -6.30
C ASN A 56 25.04 -15.87 -6.19
N ASP A 57 25.40 -14.60 -6.39
CA ASP A 57 26.78 -14.09 -6.26
C ASP A 57 27.16 -13.76 -4.79
N ASN A 58 26.30 -14.16 -3.83
CA ASN A 58 26.47 -13.90 -2.39
C ASN A 58 26.63 -12.39 -2.07
N THR A 59 25.87 -11.54 -2.73
CA THR A 59 25.74 -10.11 -2.37
C THR A 59 25.05 -9.98 -1.02
N ASP A 60 25.60 -9.19 -0.11
CA ASP A 60 25.06 -9.04 1.24
C ASP A 60 23.78 -8.20 1.26
N ILE A 61 23.73 -7.13 0.46
CA ILE A 61 22.59 -6.22 0.42
C ILE A 61 22.30 -5.84 -1.04
N VAL A 62 21.02 -5.96 -1.45
CA VAL A 62 20.52 -5.42 -2.72
C VAL A 62 19.62 -4.23 -2.40
N VAL A 63 19.96 -3.07 -2.94
CA VAL A 63 19.25 -1.81 -2.65
C VAL A 63 18.36 -1.44 -3.83
N ALA A 64 17.07 -1.43 -3.62
CA ALA A 64 16.09 -0.93 -4.60
C ALA A 64 16.03 0.60 -4.58
N ILE A 65 16.38 1.24 -5.70
CA ILE A 65 16.22 2.69 -5.92
C ILE A 65 15.04 2.90 -6.87
N GLY A 66 13.87 3.16 -6.32
CA GLY A 66 12.65 3.25 -7.14
C GLY A 66 11.38 3.47 -6.35
N GLY A 67 10.25 3.17 -6.98
CA GLY A 67 8.94 3.12 -6.35
C GLY A 67 8.58 1.71 -5.87
N ASP A 68 7.32 1.53 -5.45
CA ASP A 68 6.81 0.28 -4.87
C ASP A 68 7.04 -0.93 -5.79
N GLY A 69 6.79 -0.80 -7.10
CA GLY A 69 7.05 -1.89 -8.06
C GLY A 69 8.52 -2.30 -8.14
N THR A 70 9.47 -1.33 -8.13
CA THR A 70 10.90 -1.67 -8.11
C THR A 70 11.30 -2.36 -6.81
N VAL A 71 10.75 -1.92 -5.68
CA VAL A 71 10.97 -2.53 -4.37
C VAL A 71 10.44 -3.97 -4.36
N ASN A 72 9.22 -4.18 -4.87
CA ASN A 72 8.62 -5.52 -4.98
C ASN A 72 9.44 -6.43 -5.90
N GLU A 73 9.87 -5.95 -7.08
CA GLU A 73 10.70 -6.74 -8.01
C GLU A 73 12.02 -7.19 -7.35
N VAL A 74 12.72 -6.29 -6.67
CA VAL A 74 13.98 -6.64 -5.96
C VAL A 74 13.70 -7.60 -4.83
N ALA A 75 12.69 -7.33 -4.01
CA ALA A 75 12.34 -8.16 -2.87
C ALA A 75 12.02 -9.60 -3.28
N ARG A 76 11.21 -9.79 -4.34
CA ARG A 76 10.89 -11.13 -4.89
C ARG A 76 12.12 -11.93 -5.29
N GLY A 77 13.14 -11.26 -5.84
CA GLY A 77 14.36 -11.93 -6.28
C GLY A 77 15.22 -12.47 -5.13
N ILE A 78 15.06 -11.94 -3.91
CA ILE A 78 15.91 -12.25 -2.78
C ILE A 78 15.23 -12.93 -1.59
N VAL A 79 13.91 -13.19 -1.64
CA VAL A 79 13.23 -13.94 -0.58
C VAL A 79 13.93 -15.25 -0.27
N HIS A 80 13.79 -15.73 0.96
CA HIS A 80 14.41 -16.96 1.49
C HIS A 80 15.92 -17.04 1.26
N SER A 81 16.61 -15.89 1.31
CA SER A 81 18.08 -15.84 1.14
C SER A 81 18.77 -15.09 2.28
N ARG A 82 20.11 -15.08 2.23
CA ARG A 82 20.93 -14.30 3.17
C ARG A 82 21.05 -12.83 2.75
N THR A 83 20.76 -12.53 1.49
CA THR A 83 20.79 -11.17 0.94
C THR A 83 19.69 -10.31 1.55
N ALA A 84 20.03 -9.12 2.01
CA ALA A 84 19.07 -8.20 2.59
C ALA A 84 18.58 -7.17 1.56
N LEU A 85 17.32 -6.77 1.65
CA LEU A 85 16.74 -5.66 0.91
C LEU A 85 17.13 -4.32 1.57
N GLY A 86 17.74 -3.42 0.83
CA GLY A 86 17.80 -1.99 1.16
C GLY A 86 16.80 -1.21 0.30
N ILE A 87 16.30 -0.07 0.77
CA ILE A 87 15.34 0.74 0.03
C ILE A 87 15.75 2.20 0.02
N ILE A 88 15.84 2.79 -1.18
CA ILE A 88 15.90 4.23 -1.41
C ILE A 88 14.62 4.62 -2.16
N PRO A 89 13.61 5.17 -1.46
CA PRO A 89 12.29 5.43 -2.02
C PRO A 89 12.32 6.62 -2.97
N CYS A 90 11.97 6.39 -4.23
CA CYS A 90 11.88 7.39 -5.29
C CYS A 90 10.53 7.40 -6.01
N GLY A 91 9.57 6.60 -5.57
CA GLY A 91 8.21 6.53 -6.11
C GLY A 91 7.27 7.58 -5.52
N SER A 92 6.02 7.56 -5.96
CA SER A 92 4.95 8.42 -5.44
C SER A 92 4.34 7.87 -4.13
N GLY A 93 4.15 6.54 -4.02
CA GLY A 93 3.53 5.89 -2.87
C GLY A 93 4.51 5.57 -1.75
N ASN A 94 5.50 4.76 -2.08
CA ASN A 94 6.56 4.26 -1.19
C ASN A 94 6.00 3.59 0.09
N GLY A 95 5.01 2.69 -0.09
CA GLY A 95 4.25 2.07 1.01
C GLY A 95 5.14 1.34 2.00
N LEU A 96 5.98 0.40 1.51
CA LEU A 96 6.89 -0.37 2.36
C LEU A 96 7.92 0.51 3.07
N ALA A 97 8.52 1.47 2.35
CA ALA A 97 9.48 2.39 2.95
C ALA A 97 8.86 3.23 4.06
N ARG A 98 7.62 3.69 3.88
CA ARG A 98 6.87 4.45 4.89
C ARG A 98 6.44 3.60 6.07
N HIS A 99 6.04 2.34 5.83
CA HIS A 99 5.74 1.39 6.91
C HIS A 99 6.96 1.18 7.81
N LEU A 100 8.13 0.96 7.20
CA LEU A 100 9.42 0.80 7.88
C LEU A 100 10.01 2.11 8.42
N ILE A 101 9.30 3.23 8.30
CA ILE A 101 9.73 4.56 8.74
C ILE A 101 11.10 4.94 8.14
N LEU A 102 11.33 4.55 6.90
CA LEU A 102 12.53 4.96 6.17
C LEU A 102 12.41 6.44 5.75
N PRO A 103 13.52 7.18 5.76
CA PRO A 103 13.51 8.57 5.30
C PRO A 103 13.14 8.67 3.81
N MET A 104 12.41 9.71 3.41
CA MET A 104 12.15 10.02 1.99
C MET A 104 13.31 10.81 1.34
N ASN A 105 14.37 11.08 2.07
CA ASN A 105 15.56 11.76 1.59
C ASN A 105 16.70 10.76 1.34
N ILE A 106 17.27 10.78 0.13
CA ILE A 106 18.26 9.81 -0.35
C ILE A 106 19.48 9.71 0.59
N LYS A 107 20.10 10.85 0.95
CA LYS A 107 21.28 10.84 1.84
C LYS A 107 20.95 10.28 3.22
N LYS A 108 19.75 10.53 3.73
CA LYS A 108 19.30 9.94 5.01
C LYS A 108 19.07 8.43 4.88
N CYS A 109 18.56 7.94 3.74
CA CYS A 109 18.45 6.50 3.47
C CYS A 109 19.84 5.83 3.42
N ILE A 110 20.82 6.47 2.78
CA ILE A 110 22.19 5.94 2.76
C ILE A 110 22.79 5.90 4.18
N LYS A 111 22.47 6.86 5.05
CA LYS A 111 22.87 6.78 6.47
C LYS A 111 22.22 5.61 7.21
N VAL A 112 20.99 5.25 6.86
CA VAL A 112 20.33 4.04 7.37
C VAL A 112 21.06 2.79 6.87
N LEU A 113 21.45 2.75 5.59
CA LEU A 113 22.28 1.66 5.05
C LEU A 113 23.63 1.55 5.78
N ASN A 114 24.28 2.67 6.09
CA ASN A 114 25.55 2.70 6.83
C ASN A 114 25.42 2.12 8.26
N ALA A 115 24.26 2.27 8.90
CA ALA A 115 23.98 1.64 10.19
C ALA A 115 23.83 0.10 10.08
N CYS A 116 23.42 -0.38 8.90
CA CYS A 116 23.36 -1.80 8.54
C CYS A 116 22.60 -2.68 9.54
N GLU A 117 21.53 -2.16 10.14
CA GLU A 117 20.64 -2.97 10.98
C GLU A 117 19.68 -3.75 10.07
N ILE A 118 19.71 -5.09 10.19
CA ILE A 118 18.97 -6.00 9.30
C ILE A 118 18.05 -6.87 10.15
N HIS A 119 16.75 -6.85 9.83
CA HIS A 119 15.76 -7.72 10.46
C HIS A 119 15.22 -8.74 9.45
N ALA A 120 14.91 -9.94 9.94
CA ALA A 120 14.13 -10.93 9.22
C ALA A 120 12.65 -10.62 9.45
N LEU A 121 11.92 -10.34 8.37
CA LEU A 121 10.53 -9.90 8.40
C LEU A 121 9.67 -10.85 7.57
N ASP A 122 8.38 -10.80 7.84
CA ASP A 122 7.36 -11.58 7.18
C ASP A 122 6.97 -10.95 5.84
N TYR A 123 6.46 -11.76 4.92
CA TYR A 123 5.81 -11.28 3.71
C TYR A 123 4.63 -12.18 3.35
N GLY A 124 3.69 -11.69 2.58
CA GLY A 124 2.53 -12.48 2.17
C GLY A 124 2.65 -13.01 0.75
N VAL A 125 1.87 -14.04 0.45
CA VAL A 125 1.73 -14.63 -0.89
C VAL A 125 0.25 -14.73 -1.23
N ILE A 126 -0.15 -14.26 -2.43
CA ILE A 126 -1.49 -14.41 -2.98
C ILE A 126 -1.41 -15.17 -4.30
N ASN A 127 -2.00 -16.36 -4.39
CA ASN A 127 -1.95 -17.22 -5.58
C ASN A 127 -0.54 -17.38 -6.19
N GLY A 128 0.49 -17.51 -5.32
CA GLY A 128 1.88 -17.63 -5.74
C GLY A 128 2.60 -16.29 -6.01
N TYR A 129 1.92 -15.14 -5.92
CA TYR A 129 2.51 -13.82 -6.08
C TYR A 129 2.91 -13.23 -4.72
N PRO A 130 4.21 -13.00 -4.45
CA PRO A 130 4.65 -12.35 -3.22
C PRO A 130 4.21 -10.90 -3.13
N PHE A 131 3.75 -10.48 -1.95
CA PHE A 131 3.49 -9.08 -1.62
C PHE A 131 4.14 -8.71 -0.28
N PHE A 132 4.64 -7.50 -0.19
CA PHE A 132 5.36 -7.01 0.99
C PHE A 132 4.54 -5.96 1.76
N CYS A 133 3.63 -5.27 1.06
CA CYS A 133 2.70 -4.34 1.68
C CYS A 133 1.30 -4.96 1.80
N THR A 134 0.59 -5.04 0.68
CA THR A 134 -0.81 -5.44 0.65
C THR A 134 -1.11 -6.23 -0.62
N CYS A 135 -2.08 -7.14 -0.50
CA CYS A 135 -2.77 -7.67 -1.66
C CYS A 135 -4.27 -7.50 -1.47
N GLY A 136 -5.04 -7.63 -2.54
CA GLY A 136 -6.47 -7.48 -2.40
C GLY A 136 -7.26 -7.74 -3.67
N MET A 137 -8.57 -7.62 -3.51
CA MET A 137 -9.56 -7.84 -4.55
C MET A 137 -10.76 -6.91 -4.36
N GLY A 138 -11.60 -6.83 -5.37
CA GLY A 138 -12.69 -5.89 -5.34
C GLY A 138 -12.27 -4.53 -5.89
N PHE A 139 -12.70 -3.46 -5.25
CA PHE A 139 -12.48 -2.11 -5.76
C PHE A 139 -11.00 -1.70 -5.80
N ASP A 140 -10.18 -2.10 -4.84
CA ASP A 140 -8.74 -1.78 -4.85
C ASP A 140 -7.99 -2.46 -6.00
N ALA A 141 -8.31 -3.72 -6.31
CA ALA A 141 -7.76 -4.41 -7.49
C ALA A 141 -8.25 -3.77 -8.80
N PHE A 142 -9.52 -3.35 -8.85
CA PHE A 142 -10.07 -2.62 -9.97
C PHE A 142 -9.33 -1.29 -10.21
N VAL A 143 -9.04 -0.56 -9.15
CA VAL A 143 -8.26 0.70 -9.19
C VAL A 143 -6.84 0.44 -9.67
N SER A 144 -6.18 -0.61 -9.17
CA SER A 144 -4.83 -1.01 -9.60
C SER A 144 -4.80 -1.32 -11.11
N MET A 145 -5.80 -2.04 -11.61
CA MET A 145 -5.95 -2.34 -13.04
C MET A 145 -6.11 -1.06 -13.87
N LYS A 146 -7.00 -0.16 -13.46
CA LYS A 146 -7.22 1.13 -14.15
C LYS A 146 -5.98 2.01 -14.15
N PHE A 147 -5.20 1.96 -13.08
CA PHE A 147 -3.94 2.66 -13.01
C PHE A 147 -2.89 2.09 -13.99
N ALA A 148 -2.78 0.78 -14.06
CA ALA A 148 -1.89 0.11 -15.01
C ALA A 148 -2.27 0.42 -16.47
N GLU A 149 -3.56 0.45 -16.80
CA GLU A 149 -4.08 0.78 -18.14
C GLU A 149 -3.83 2.26 -18.53
N SER A 150 -3.91 3.19 -17.57
CA SER A 150 -3.89 4.63 -17.87
C SER A 150 -2.53 5.16 -18.31
N GLY A 151 -1.43 4.49 -17.93
CA GLY A 151 -0.06 4.94 -18.19
C GLY A 151 0.30 6.32 -17.59
N LYS A 152 -0.64 7.02 -16.97
CA LYS A 152 -0.48 8.36 -16.40
C LYS A 152 -0.04 8.28 -14.95
N ARG A 153 1.00 9.02 -14.62
CA ARG A 153 1.54 9.15 -13.26
C ARG A 153 1.20 10.52 -12.69
N GLY A 154 0.46 10.55 -11.57
CA GLY A 154 0.18 11.78 -10.84
C GLY A 154 -1.01 11.62 -9.87
N PRO A 155 -0.94 12.21 -8.65
CA PRO A 155 -1.90 11.92 -7.58
C PRO A 155 -3.28 12.57 -7.77
N ILE A 156 -3.42 13.69 -8.44
CA ILE A 156 -4.67 14.48 -8.47
C ILE A 156 -5.66 13.94 -9.52
N SER A 157 -5.21 13.70 -10.77
CA SER A 157 -6.07 13.10 -11.81
C SER A 157 -6.51 11.67 -11.47
N TYR A 158 -5.80 11.03 -10.57
CA TYR A 158 -6.07 9.70 -10.06
C TYR A 158 -7.22 9.68 -9.06
N ALA A 159 -7.24 10.62 -8.10
CA ALA A 159 -8.30 10.70 -7.08
C ALA A 159 -9.69 10.94 -7.68
N GLU A 160 -9.80 11.83 -8.69
CA GLU A 160 -11.08 12.11 -9.37
C GLU A 160 -11.60 10.88 -10.14
N ASN A 161 -10.71 10.14 -10.81
CA ASN A 161 -11.10 8.93 -11.54
C ASN A 161 -11.51 7.80 -10.60
N ILE A 162 -10.80 7.60 -9.49
CA ILE A 162 -11.16 6.62 -8.47
C ILE A 162 -12.55 6.91 -7.91
N LEU A 163 -12.85 8.15 -7.55
CA LEU A 163 -14.17 8.54 -7.04
C LEU A 163 -15.27 8.26 -8.06
N ARG A 164 -15.07 8.68 -9.31
CA ARG A 164 -16.04 8.48 -10.40
C ARG A 164 -16.31 6.99 -10.68
N GLU A 165 -15.27 6.18 -10.72
CA GLU A 165 -15.39 4.75 -10.98
C GLU A 165 -15.91 3.98 -9.75
N GLY A 166 -15.55 4.42 -8.55
CA GLY A 166 -16.08 3.87 -7.30
C GLY A 166 -17.59 3.97 -7.18
N LEU A 167 -18.18 5.05 -7.70
CA LEU A 167 -19.64 5.24 -7.76
C LEU A 167 -20.36 4.21 -8.66
N LYS A 168 -19.65 3.64 -9.63
CA LYS A 168 -20.19 2.65 -10.57
C LYS A 168 -19.83 1.22 -10.19
N TYR A 169 -18.88 1.04 -9.28
CA TYR A 169 -18.41 -0.28 -8.87
C TYR A 169 -19.51 -1.05 -8.13
N ARG A 170 -19.71 -2.29 -8.52
CA ARG A 170 -20.71 -3.18 -7.88
C ARG A 170 -19.99 -4.13 -6.94
N PRO A 171 -20.25 -4.04 -5.63
CA PRO A 171 -19.70 -4.98 -4.65
C PRO A 171 -20.07 -6.42 -4.99
N GLU A 172 -19.10 -7.33 -4.81
CA GLU A 172 -19.26 -8.76 -5.05
C GLU A 172 -19.41 -9.53 -3.74
N THR A 173 -19.91 -10.77 -3.83
CA THR A 173 -20.00 -11.66 -2.69
C THR A 173 -18.84 -12.64 -2.71
N TYR A 174 -18.16 -12.76 -1.57
CA TYR A 174 -17.01 -13.61 -1.35
C TYR A 174 -17.30 -14.57 -0.20
N THR A 175 -16.90 -15.83 -0.33
CA THR A 175 -16.83 -16.77 0.77
C THR A 175 -15.39 -16.81 1.26
N ILE A 176 -15.17 -16.52 2.52
CA ILE A 176 -13.85 -16.49 3.16
C ILE A 176 -13.80 -17.62 4.18
N GLU A 177 -12.78 -18.45 4.04
CA GLU A 177 -12.50 -19.57 4.94
C GLU A 177 -11.12 -19.36 5.58
N ASP A 178 -11.08 -19.40 6.91
CA ASP A 178 -9.89 -19.34 7.75
C ASP A 178 -9.97 -20.43 8.83
N GLU A 179 -9.00 -20.46 9.73
CA GLU A 179 -8.94 -21.41 10.85
C GLU A 179 -10.17 -21.37 11.78
N THR A 180 -10.96 -20.29 11.75
CA THR A 180 -12.15 -20.11 12.56
C THR A 180 -13.44 -20.55 11.88
N GLY A 181 -13.37 -20.92 10.58
CA GLY A 181 -14.48 -21.41 9.77
C GLY A 181 -14.75 -20.59 8.53
N SER A 182 -15.89 -20.88 7.87
CA SER A 182 -16.29 -20.25 6.61
C SER A 182 -17.36 -19.20 6.84
N ARG A 183 -17.21 -18.04 6.23
CA ARG A 183 -18.12 -16.89 6.33
C ARG A 183 -18.31 -16.23 4.98
N GLN A 184 -19.49 -15.71 4.73
CA GLN A 184 -19.81 -15.02 3.49
C GLN A 184 -19.96 -13.52 3.73
N TYR A 185 -19.33 -12.73 2.84
CA TYR A 185 -19.36 -11.27 2.89
C TYR A 185 -19.71 -10.71 1.51
N LYS A 186 -20.61 -9.73 1.50
CA LYS A 186 -20.73 -8.83 0.35
C LYS A 186 -19.74 -7.69 0.58
N ALA A 187 -18.71 -7.61 -0.26
CA ALA A 187 -17.61 -6.65 -0.04
C ALA A 187 -17.44 -5.69 -1.20
N PHE A 188 -17.18 -4.42 -0.87
CA PHE A 188 -16.68 -3.41 -1.80
C PHE A 188 -15.21 -3.67 -2.12
N LEU A 189 -14.41 -3.97 -1.11
CA LEU A 189 -13.03 -4.45 -1.24
C LEU A 189 -12.70 -5.44 -0.12
N ILE A 190 -11.72 -6.31 -0.40
CA ILE A 190 -11.04 -7.13 0.59
C ILE A 190 -9.54 -6.87 0.42
N SER A 191 -8.88 -6.43 1.47
CA SER A 191 -7.43 -6.20 1.51
C SER A 191 -6.80 -7.08 2.56
N CYS A 192 -5.70 -7.75 2.20
CA CYS A 192 -4.88 -8.54 3.10
C CYS A 192 -3.53 -7.82 3.23
N ALA A 193 -3.19 -7.41 4.44
CA ALA A 193 -2.10 -6.50 4.70
C ALA A 193 -1.01 -7.14 5.58
N ASN A 194 0.22 -7.12 5.10
CA ASN A 194 1.44 -7.41 5.84
C ASN A 194 2.09 -6.10 6.35
N ALA A 195 1.84 -4.98 5.65
CA ALA A 195 2.26 -3.65 6.03
C ALA A 195 1.07 -2.68 6.12
N SER A 196 1.23 -1.58 6.85
CA SER A 196 0.10 -0.77 7.33
C SER A 196 -0.60 0.09 6.28
N GLN A 197 -0.05 0.25 5.07
CA GLN A 197 -0.53 1.26 4.14
C GLN A 197 -0.28 0.92 2.67
N TYR A 198 -1.11 1.46 1.79
CA TYR A 198 -0.90 1.43 0.34
C TYR A 198 0.23 2.37 -0.14
N GLY A 199 0.61 3.35 0.67
CA GLY A 199 1.54 4.41 0.35
C GLY A 199 0.93 5.79 0.61
N ASN A 200 1.75 6.85 0.55
CA ASN A 200 1.34 8.25 0.79
C ASN A 200 0.57 8.46 2.12
N ASN A 201 0.80 7.60 3.11
CA ASN A 201 0.07 7.55 4.38
C ASN A 201 -1.43 7.23 4.25
N ALA A 202 -1.84 6.56 3.17
CA ALA A 202 -3.17 5.95 3.07
C ALA A 202 -3.14 4.59 3.80
N TYR A 203 -3.57 4.59 5.04
CA TYR A 203 -3.53 3.42 5.91
C TYR A 203 -4.75 2.53 5.68
N ILE A 204 -4.51 1.26 5.31
CA ILE A 204 -5.55 0.23 5.21
C ILE A 204 -5.55 -0.68 6.44
N ALA A 205 -4.40 -0.90 7.05
CA ALA A 205 -4.21 -1.73 8.23
C ALA A 205 -3.22 -1.06 9.20
N PRO A 206 -3.61 0.00 9.96
CA PRO A 206 -2.68 0.76 10.81
C PRO A 206 -1.95 -0.07 11.86
N GLN A 207 -2.51 -1.24 12.23
CA GLN A 207 -1.97 -2.15 13.24
C GLN A 207 -1.16 -3.29 12.63
N ALA A 208 -1.04 -3.35 11.28
CA ALA A 208 -0.27 -4.39 10.62
C ALA A 208 1.20 -4.35 11.03
N SER A 209 1.78 -5.54 11.21
CA SER A 209 3.16 -5.74 11.62
C SER A 209 3.80 -6.83 10.77
N MET A 210 4.96 -6.55 10.20
CA MET A 210 5.73 -7.51 9.41
C MET A 210 6.53 -8.50 10.29
N SER A 211 6.16 -8.67 11.57
CA SER A 211 6.90 -9.51 12.50
C SER A 211 6.03 -10.21 13.56
N ASP A 212 4.71 -10.23 13.38
CA ASP A 212 3.77 -10.87 14.31
C ASP A 212 3.26 -12.23 13.80
N GLY A 213 3.68 -12.63 12.60
CA GLY A 213 3.30 -13.91 11.99
C GLY A 213 1.84 -13.93 11.50
N LEU A 214 1.22 -12.77 11.29
CA LEU A 214 -0.19 -12.65 10.93
C LEU A 214 -0.43 -11.68 9.76
N ILE A 215 -1.44 -11.97 8.98
CA ILE A 215 -2.00 -11.08 7.96
C ILE A 215 -3.17 -10.33 8.58
N ASP A 216 -3.19 -9.01 8.44
CA ASP A 216 -4.37 -8.20 8.75
C ASP A 216 -5.34 -8.25 7.57
N VAL A 217 -6.55 -8.78 7.80
CA VAL A 217 -7.61 -8.85 6.78
C VAL A 217 -8.61 -7.73 7.03
N ILE A 218 -8.84 -6.93 6.01
CA ILE A 218 -9.78 -5.81 6.03
C ILE A 218 -10.86 -6.06 4.99
N ILE A 219 -12.10 -6.16 5.42
CA ILE A 219 -13.27 -6.29 4.56
C ILE A 219 -14.07 -5.01 4.68
N MET A 220 -14.19 -4.29 3.59
CA MET A 220 -15.05 -3.12 3.50
C MET A 220 -16.36 -3.53 2.86
N GLU A 221 -17.44 -3.51 3.64
CA GLU A 221 -18.79 -3.78 3.16
C GLU A 221 -19.28 -2.63 2.26
N PRO A 222 -20.33 -2.84 1.45
CA PRO A 222 -20.91 -1.76 0.66
C PRO A 222 -21.35 -0.59 1.54
N PHE A 223 -21.07 0.61 1.11
CA PHE A 223 -21.46 1.86 1.77
C PHE A 223 -22.08 2.82 0.76
N ASP A 224 -22.88 3.77 1.26
CA ASP A 224 -23.45 4.79 0.42
C ASP A 224 -22.43 5.86 0.01
N VAL A 225 -22.64 6.49 -1.14
CA VAL A 225 -21.80 7.59 -1.66
C VAL A 225 -21.60 8.69 -0.63
N ILE A 226 -22.61 8.93 0.20
CA ILE A 226 -22.57 9.93 1.29
C ILE A 226 -21.55 9.55 2.37
N GLU A 227 -21.26 8.27 2.55
CA GLU A 227 -20.31 7.75 3.54
C GLU A 227 -18.86 7.71 3.01
N ALA A 228 -18.66 7.75 1.68
CA ALA A 228 -17.34 7.66 1.07
C ALA A 228 -16.31 8.69 1.61
N PRO A 229 -16.68 9.95 1.90
CA PRO A 229 -15.80 10.91 2.54
C PRO A 229 -15.33 10.45 3.93
N GLN A 230 -16.24 9.91 4.74
CA GLN A 230 -15.91 9.44 6.09
C GLN A 230 -14.97 8.23 6.03
N VAL A 231 -15.26 7.25 5.16
CA VAL A 231 -14.41 6.07 4.96
C VAL A 231 -12.98 6.49 4.55
N SER A 232 -12.87 7.43 3.61
CA SER A 232 -11.57 7.95 3.18
C SER A 232 -10.85 8.68 4.32
N PHE A 233 -11.56 9.50 5.08
CA PHE A 233 -11.00 10.19 6.25
C PHE A 233 -10.49 9.20 7.29
N ASP A 234 -11.24 8.14 7.58
CA ASP A 234 -10.86 7.09 8.52
C ASP A 234 -9.57 6.37 8.09
N MET A 235 -9.37 6.12 6.79
CA MET A 235 -8.13 5.55 6.26
C MET A 235 -6.91 6.43 6.51
N PHE A 236 -7.02 7.76 6.37
CA PHE A 236 -5.91 8.67 6.61
C PHE A 236 -5.64 8.92 8.10
N ASN A 237 -6.67 8.87 8.94
CA ASN A 237 -6.57 9.10 10.38
C ASN A 237 -6.40 7.82 11.21
N LYS A 238 -6.38 6.64 10.57
CA LYS A 238 -6.24 5.33 11.23
C LYS A 238 -7.40 5.01 12.18
N THR A 239 -8.61 5.46 11.85
CA THR A 239 -9.82 5.29 12.68
C THR A 239 -10.85 4.36 12.06
N HIS A 240 -10.49 3.65 10.99
CA HIS A 240 -11.41 2.78 10.26
C HIS A 240 -11.90 1.57 11.10
N ASP A 241 -11.18 1.16 12.14
CA ASP A 241 -11.62 0.17 13.12
C ASP A 241 -12.89 0.60 13.90
N LYS A 242 -13.23 1.88 13.88
CA LYS A 242 -14.44 2.44 14.46
C LYS A 242 -15.62 2.50 13.48
N ASN A 243 -15.39 2.21 12.21
CA ASN A 243 -16.40 2.25 11.17
C ASN A 243 -17.13 0.90 11.10
N SER A 244 -18.44 0.89 11.26
CA SER A 244 -19.27 -0.34 11.28
C SER A 244 -19.27 -1.10 9.95
N THR A 245 -18.99 -0.43 8.83
CA THR A 245 -18.91 -1.06 7.49
C THR A 245 -17.56 -1.73 7.22
N ILE A 246 -16.60 -1.59 8.13
CA ILE A 246 -15.27 -2.20 8.02
C ILE A 246 -15.16 -3.32 9.04
N LYS A 247 -14.87 -4.53 8.57
CA LYS A 247 -14.59 -5.70 9.41
C LYS A 247 -13.09 -5.99 9.32
N THR A 248 -12.49 -6.27 10.47
CA THR A 248 -11.05 -6.58 10.54
C THR A 248 -10.82 -7.82 11.40
N PHE A 249 -9.91 -8.67 10.97
CA PHE A 249 -9.39 -9.80 11.75
C PHE A 249 -7.97 -10.14 11.30
N LYS A 250 -7.30 -11.02 12.02
CA LYS A 250 -5.95 -11.50 11.68
C LYS A 250 -5.97 -13.01 11.50
N CYS A 251 -5.19 -13.51 10.55
CA CYS A 251 -4.99 -14.93 10.30
C CYS A 251 -3.60 -15.20 9.73
N LYS A 252 -3.18 -16.46 9.68
CA LYS A 252 -1.94 -16.88 8.98
C LYS A 252 -2.18 -17.16 7.52
N GLU A 253 -3.33 -17.74 7.23
CA GLU A 253 -3.75 -18.10 5.88
C GLU A 253 -5.26 -17.98 5.76
N LEU A 254 -5.72 -17.74 4.54
CA LEU A 254 -7.15 -17.73 4.21
C LEU A 254 -7.37 -18.17 2.77
N HIS A 255 -8.50 -18.83 2.55
CA HIS A 255 -9.02 -19.15 1.24
C HIS A 255 -10.24 -18.28 0.96
N ILE A 256 -10.27 -17.66 -0.22
CA ILE A 256 -11.36 -16.78 -0.64
C ILE A 256 -11.93 -17.33 -1.95
N HIS A 257 -13.22 -17.58 -1.96
CA HIS A 257 -13.94 -17.98 -3.16
C HIS A 257 -14.89 -16.88 -3.64
N ARG A 258 -14.90 -16.62 -4.95
CA ARG A 258 -15.82 -15.71 -5.64
C ARG A 258 -16.52 -16.40 -6.81
N SER A 259 -17.68 -15.90 -7.22
CA SER A 259 -18.55 -16.56 -8.20
C SER A 259 -18.04 -16.52 -9.66
N LYS A 260 -16.99 -15.77 -9.97
CA LYS A 260 -16.42 -15.58 -11.32
C LYS A 260 -14.96 -15.15 -11.25
N PRO A 261 -14.15 -15.44 -12.28
CA PRO A 261 -12.81 -14.91 -12.43
C PRO A 261 -12.79 -13.37 -12.38
N GLY A 262 -11.70 -12.79 -11.87
CA GLY A 262 -11.56 -11.35 -11.77
C GLY A 262 -10.14 -10.94 -11.42
N VAL A 263 -9.94 -9.65 -11.19
CA VAL A 263 -8.64 -9.08 -10.86
C VAL A 263 -8.36 -9.21 -9.37
N ILE A 264 -7.12 -9.54 -9.03
CA ILE A 264 -6.51 -9.31 -7.73
C ILE A 264 -5.33 -8.34 -7.94
N HIS A 265 -4.81 -7.78 -6.88
CA HIS A 265 -3.52 -7.08 -6.92
C HIS A 265 -2.58 -7.58 -5.82
N TYR A 266 -1.29 -7.42 -6.05
CA TYR A 266 -0.22 -7.59 -5.07
C TYR A 266 0.71 -6.37 -5.14
N ASP A 267 0.85 -5.65 -4.06
CA ASP A 267 1.57 -4.37 -3.95
C ASP A 267 1.18 -3.34 -5.06
N GLY A 268 -0.06 -3.39 -5.52
CA GLY A 268 -0.59 -2.52 -6.57
C GLY A 268 -0.45 -3.05 -8.00
N ASP A 269 0.22 -4.16 -8.23
CA ASP A 269 0.32 -4.81 -9.54
C ASP A 269 -0.91 -5.71 -9.78
N PRO A 270 -1.76 -5.42 -10.77
CA PRO A 270 -2.98 -6.17 -11.02
C PRO A 270 -2.70 -7.45 -11.83
N VAL A 271 -3.41 -8.53 -11.49
CA VAL A 271 -3.38 -9.78 -12.23
C VAL A 271 -4.77 -10.42 -12.29
N MET A 272 -5.12 -11.01 -13.44
CA MET A 272 -6.37 -11.76 -13.60
C MET A 272 -6.20 -13.17 -13.01
N THR A 273 -7.14 -13.59 -12.14
CA THR A 273 -7.14 -14.92 -11.53
C THR A 273 -8.51 -15.59 -11.61
N GLY A 274 -8.56 -16.87 -11.29
CA GLY A 274 -9.79 -17.66 -11.22
C GLY A 274 -10.71 -17.26 -10.06
N GLU A 275 -11.56 -18.19 -9.69
CA GLU A 275 -12.56 -18.00 -8.63
C GLU A 275 -11.97 -18.21 -7.23
N ASP A 276 -10.91 -19.04 -7.15
CA ASP A 276 -10.27 -19.40 -5.88
C ASP A 276 -8.98 -18.59 -5.66
N ILE A 277 -8.89 -18.00 -4.49
CA ILE A 277 -7.79 -17.12 -4.10
C ILE A 277 -7.26 -17.61 -2.76
N ASN A 278 -5.98 -17.98 -2.75
CA ASN A 278 -5.28 -18.42 -1.55
C ASN A 278 -4.31 -17.32 -1.11
N VAL A 279 -4.38 -16.95 0.15
CA VAL A 279 -3.45 -15.98 0.76
C VAL A 279 -2.82 -16.62 1.97
N HIS A 280 -1.51 -16.55 2.10
CA HIS A 280 -0.78 -17.02 3.28
C HIS A 280 0.44 -16.14 3.57
N LEU A 281 0.95 -16.27 4.79
CA LEU A 281 2.14 -15.56 5.26
C LEU A 281 3.36 -16.49 5.23
N GLU A 282 4.49 -15.93 4.80
CA GLU A 282 5.83 -16.51 4.91
C GLU A 282 6.59 -15.83 6.04
N GLU A 283 6.68 -16.50 7.19
CA GLU A 283 7.31 -15.95 8.37
C GLU A 283 8.83 -15.79 8.18
N LYS A 284 9.35 -14.58 8.48
CA LYS A 284 10.78 -14.24 8.40
C LYS A 284 11.43 -14.55 7.03
N GLY A 285 10.61 -14.54 5.99
CA GLY A 285 11.01 -14.94 4.63
C GLY A 285 11.82 -13.89 3.88
N ILE A 286 11.94 -12.66 4.39
CA ILE A 286 12.75 -11.60 3.80
C ILE A 286 13.59 -10.88 4.86
N ARG A 287 14.83 -10.57 4.50
CA ARG A 287 15.73 -9.75 5.32
C ARG A 287 15.73 -8.32 4.81
N ILE A 288 15.49 -7.34 5.67
CA ILE A 288 15.39 -5.93 5.27
C ILE A 288 16.28 -5.07 6.18
N VAL A 289 16.96 -4.10 5.57
CA VAL A 289 17.68 -3.04 6.29
C VAL A 289 16.63 -2.08 6.87
N VAL A 290 16.54 -2.03 8.19
CA VAL A 290 15.57 -1.20 8.92
C VAL A 290 16.20 0.10 9.42
N ASN A 291 15.36 1.06 9.77
CA ASN A 291 15.81 2.37 10.26
C ASN A 291 15.99 2.34 11.79
N PRO A 292 17.22 2.27 12.32
CA PRO A 292 17.47 2.31 13.75
C PRO A 292 17.19 3.67 14.40
N PHE A 293 17.09 4.71 13.57
CA PHE A 293 16.83 6.09 14.01
C PHE A 293 15.33 6.45 13.92
N ALA A 294 14.46 5.45 13.74
CA ALA A 294 13.04 5.68 13.54
C ALA A 294 12.38 6.26 14.79
N ASP A 295 11.88 7.49 14.67
CA ASP A 295 11.00 8.09 15.67
C ASP A 295 9.55 8.01 15.21
N LYS A 296 8.77 7.17 15.87
CA LYS A 296 7.33 6.98 15.55
C LYS A 296 6.49 8.25 15.72
N SER A 297 6.99 9.25 16.46
CA SER A 297 6.33 10.55 16.64
C SER A 297 6.43 11.46 15.38
N MET A 298 7.37 11.21 14.47
CA MET A 298 7.62 12.05 13.29
C MET A 298 6.66 11.83 12.10
N ARG A 299 5.53 11.16 12.28
CA ARG A 299 4.54 10.96 11.22
C ARG A 299 3.74 12.24 10.97
N ARG A 300 4.30 13.20 10.24
CA ARG A 300 3.59 14.44 9.83
C ARG A 300 2.67 14.15 8.62
N PRO A 301 1.47 14.78 8.57
CA PRO A 301 0.63 14.74 7.37
C PRO A 301 1.42 15.27 6.17
N ASN A 302 1.27 14.64 5.01
CA ASN A 302 1.84 15.16 3.77
C ASN A 302 0.84 16.11 3.07
N ALA A 303 1.30 16.82 2.01
CA ALA A 303 0.46 17.76 1.27
C ALA A 303 -0.82 17.10 0.69
N ILE A 304 -0.76 15.81 0.35
CA ILE A 304 -1.91 15.06 -0.15
C ILE A 304 -2.92 14.82 0.97
N GLN A 305 -2.48 14.42 2.16
CA GLN A 305 -3.35 14.28 3.33
C GLN A 305 -4.02 15.60 3.68
N THR A 306 -3.28 16.70 3.63
CA THR A 306 -3.81 18.03 3.89
C THR A 306 -4.83 18.45 2.83
N ALA A 307 -4.57 18.18 1.54
CA ALA A 307 -5.48 18.46 0.44
C ALA A 307 -6.76 17.59 0.52
N PHE A 308 -6.62 16.29 0.83
CA PHE A 308 -7.78 15.42 1.05
C PHE A 308 -8.59 15.85 2.28
N ALA A 309 -7.95 16.18 3.39
CA ALA A 309 -8.64 16.67 4.58
C ALA A 309 -9.40 17.98 4.31
N SER A 310 -8.81 18.91 3.52
CA SER A 310 -9.48 20.13 3.09
C SER A 310 -10.68 19.84 2.20
N PHE A 311 -10.51 19.00 1.17
CA PHE A 311 -11.59 18.61 0.25
C PHE A 311 -12.77 17.95 0.98
N PHE A 312 -12.49 17.07 1.96
CA PHE A 312 -13.53 16.41 2.74
C PHE A 312 -14.20 17.33 3.75
N ASN A 313 -13.48 18.31 4.30
CA ASN A 313 -14.10 19.36 5.11
C ASN A 313 -15.10 20.19 4.27
N ASP A 314 -14.76 20.49 3.01
CA ASP A 314 -15.64 21.20 2.10
C ASP A 314 -16.88 20.36 1.75
N ILE A 315 -16.75 19.06 1.48
CA ILE A 315 -17.88 18.14 1.24
C ILE A 315 -18.77 18.02 2.49
N ASN A 316 -18.17 17.88 3.67
CA ASN A 316 -18.93 17.82 4.92
C ASN A 316 -19.70 19.13 5.18
N ALA A 317 -19.12 20.29 4.89
CA ALA A 317 -19.81 21.58 4.98
C ALA A 317 -21.02 21.65 4.05
N VAL A 318 -20.87 21.17 2.79
CA VAL A 318 -21.98 21.08 1.83
C VAL A 318 -23.07 20.12 2.29
N ARG A 319 -22.68 18.96 2.83
CA ARG A 319 -23.63 17.98 3.39
C ARG A 319 -24.43 18.56 4.57
N ASP A 320 -23.74 19.23 5.49
CA ASP A 320 -24.39 19.83 6.66
C ASP A 320 -25.36 20.94 6.24
N ASP A 321 -25.05 21.69 5.19
CA ASP A 321 -25.94 22.71 4.63
C ASP A 321 -27.17 22.08 3.96
N LEU A 322 -27.00 21.00 3.18
CA LEU A 322 -28.09 20.21 2.60
C LEU A 322 -29.00 19.61 3.69
N HIS A 323 -28.46 19.08 4.78
CA HIS A 323 -29.27 18.60 5.90
C HIS A 323 -30.01 19.72 6.61
N ARG A 324 -29.41 20.90 6.76
CA ARG A 324 -30.11 22.08 7.31
C ARG A 324 -31.24 22.54 6.41
N GLN A 325 -31.05 22.55 5.08
CA GLN A 325 -32.09 22.89 4.12
C GLN A 325 -33.23 21.88 4.11
N SER A 326 -32.92 20.58 4.14
CA SER A 326 -33.92 19.49 4.22
C SER A 326 -34.77 19.63 5.49
N ARG A 327 -34.18 19.89 6.66
CA ARG A 327 -34.93 20.12 7.91
C ARG A 327 -35.81 21.37 7.85
N LYS A 328 -35.36 22.44 7.17
CA LYS A 328 -36.19 23.65 6.95
C LYS A 328 -37.40 23.36 6.07
N VAL A 329 -37.20 22.57 4.99
CA VAL A 329 -38.30 22.16 4.06
C VAL A 329 -39.31 21.28 4.82
N GLU A 330 -38.84 20.33 5.64
CA GLU A 330 -39.71 19.47 6.45
C GLU A 330 -40.50 20.25 7.50
N ALA A 331 -39.83 21.22 8.14
CA ALA A 331 -40.51 22.11 9.10
C ALA A 331 -41.57 23.00 8.43
N LEU A 332 -41.28 23.55 7.23
CA LEU A 332 -42.20 24.29 6.42
C LEU A 332 -43.40 23.42 5.97
N SER A 333 -43.15 22.19 5.55
CA SER A 333 -44.20 21.24 5.19
C SER A 333 -45.15 20.96 6.37
N LYS A 334 -44.61 20.74 7.59
CA LYS A 334 -45.42 20.54 8.81
C LYS A 334 -46.24 21.80 9.18
N VAL A 335 -45.69 23.00 8.95
CA VAL A 335 -46.44 24.26 9.17
C VAL A 335 -47.56 24.44 8.15
N ILE A 336 -47.33 24.11 6.87
CA ILE A 336 -48.35 24.16 5.81
C ILE A 336 -49.42 23.15 6.05
N GLN A 337 -49.11 21.90 6.44
CA GLN A 337 -50.10 20.89 6.79
C GLN A 337 -50.98 21.33 7.97
N ARG A 338 -50.39 21.93 9.02
CA ARG A 338 -51.15 22.47 10.16
C ARG A 338 -52.04 23.64 9.78
N LYS A 339 -51.62 24.50 8.83
CA LYS A 339 -52.46 25.63 8.39
C LYS A 339 -53.60 25.25 7.42
N LEU A 340 -53.43 24.14 6.70
CA LEU A 340 -54.41 23.66 5.73
C LEU A 340 -55.41 22.66 6.36
N ASN A 341 -55.30 22.32 7.68
CA ASN A 341 -56.14 21.35 8.37
C ASN A 341 -56.20 19.96 7.68
N ILE A 342 -55.13 19.55 7.03
CA ILE A 342 -54.95 18.23 6.42
C ILE A 342 -54.00 17.39 7.26
#